data_f3ca515e8f778e9a4853435f97709138
#
_entry.id   f3ca515e8f778e9a4853435f97709138
#
_cell.length_a   1.000
_cell.length_b   1.000
_cell.length_c   1.000
_cell.angle_alpha   90.00
_cell.angle_beta   90.00
_cell.angle_gamma   90.00
#
_symmetry.space_group_name_H-M   'P 1'
#
loop_
_entity.id
_entity.type
_entity.pdbx_description
1 polymer ?
#
loop_
_entity_poly.entity_id
_entity_poly.type
_entity_poly.pdbx_seq_one_letter_code
_entity_poly.pdbx_strand_id
1 'polypeptide(L)' 'MVYGVVVVHDTNDYSKMTMRVWRNGNATLLMNKWCEAVFITESSAHSYAYEQAEMRSIECDPHTYDVE' A
#
# COMPACT_ATOMS: atom_id res chain seq x y z
N MET A 1 -14.31 1.66 6.55
CA MET A 1 -13.22 1.60 5.57
C MET A 1 -12.01 0.91 6.15
N VAL A 2 -11.29 0.20 5.33
CA VAL A 2 -10.01 -0.40 5.68
C VAL A 2 -8.93 0.07 4.70
N TYR A 3 -7.69 -0.04 5.11
CA TYR A 3 -6.53 0.51 4.38
C TYR A 3 -5.49 -0.58 4.21
N GLY A 4 -5.17 -0.88 2.95
CA GLY A 4 -4.22 -1.92 2.60
C GLY A 4 -2.91 -1.32 2.12
N VAL A 5 -1.80 -1.92 2.53
CA VAL A 5 -0.47 -1.51 2.06
C VAL A 5 -0.02 -2.48 0.99
N VAL A 6 0.40 -1.94 -0.13
CA VAL A 6 0.76 -2.72 -1.32
C VAL A 6 2.03 -2.17 -1.95
N VAL A 7 2.80 -3.04 -2.58
CA VAL A 7 3.92 -2.64 -3.43
C VAL A 7 3.45 -2.67 -4.87
N VAL A 8 3.60 -1.56 -5.57
CA VAL A 8 3.29 -1.48 -7.00
C VAL A 8 4.57 -1.31 -7.80
N HIS A 9 4.62 -1.91 -8.97
CA HIS A 9 5.73 -1.78 -9.89
C HIS A 9 5.39 -0.74 -10.95
N ASP A 10 6.41 0.01 -11.37
CA ASP A 10 6.26 0.93 -12.49
C ASP A 10 6.04 0.12 -13.77
N THR A 11 5.09 0.54 -14.60
CA THR A 11 4.79 -0.15 -15.87
C THR A 11 5.92 -0.04 -16.89
N ASN A 12 6.75 0.99 -16.77
CA ASN A 12 7.87 1.23 -17.69
C ASN A 12 9.20 0.68 -17.16
N ASP A 13 9.29 0.43 -15.84
CA ASP A 13 10.51 -0.04 -15.21
C ASP A 13 10.18 -0.89 -13.98
N TYR A 14 10.18 -2.20 -14.15
CA TYR A 14 9.87 -3.14 -13.06
C TYR A 14 10.84 -3.10 -11.89
N SER A 15 12.01 -2.49 -12.08
CA SER A 15 12.96 -2.31 -10.98
C SER A 15 12.52 -1.22 -10.02
N LYS A 16 11.61 -0.35 -10.45
CA LYS A 16 11.07 0.71 -9.60
C LYS A 16 9.81 0.22 -8.89
N MET A 17 9.85 0.25 -7.58
CA MET A 17 8.74 -0.15 -6.72
C MET A 17 8.34 1.02 -5.83
N THR A 18 7.05 1.11 -5.54
CA THR A 18 6.51 2.14 -4.65
C THR A 18 5.53 1.49 -3.68
N MET A 19 5.66 1.81 -2.39
CA MET A 19 4.66 1.44 -1.40
C MET A 19 3.49 2.41 -1.51
N ARG A 20 2.29 1.86 -1.57
CA ARG A 20 1.05 2.65 -1.63
C ARG A 20 0.06 2.17 -0.60
N VAL A 21 -0.84 3.08 -0.23
CA VAL A 21 -1.97 2.76 0.64
C VAL A 21 -3.24 2.82 -0.20
N TRP A 22 -3.97 1.72 -0.21
CA TRP A 22 -5.26 1.58 -0.88
C TRP A 22 -6.38 1.53 0.15
N ARG A 23 -7.50 2.16 -0.17
CA ARG A 23 -8.67 2.20 0.70
C ARG A 23 -9.84 1.49 0.04
N ASN A 24 -10.55 0.68 0.83
CA ASN A 24 -11.77 0.01 0.38
C ASN A 24 -12.61 -0.35 1.60
N GLY A 25 -13.88 -0.67 1.38
CA GLY A 25 -14.76 -1.15 2.45
C GLY A 25 -14.60 -2.63 2.77
N ASN A 26 -13.80 -3.37 2.00
CA ASN A 26 -13.69 -4.82 2.10
C ASN A 26 -12.24 -5.26 2.22
N ALA A 27 -11.88 -5.76 3.41
CA ALA A 27 -10.52 -6.22 3.69
C ALA A 27 -10.11 -7.39 2.78
N THR A 28 -11.03 -8.31 2.52
CA THR A 28 -10.75 -9.47 1.66
C THR A 28 -10.40 -9.02 0.24
N LEU A 29 -11.10 -8.00 -0.27
CA LEU A 29 -10.79 -7.46 -1.59
C LEU A 29 -9.37 -6.90 -1.65
N LEU A 30 -8.96 -6.15 -0.62
CA LEU A 30 -7.60 -5.61 -0.56
C LEU A 30 -6.55 -6.71 -0.48
N MET A 31 -6.80 -7.75 0.30
CA MET A 31 -5.89 -8.89 0.40
C MET A 31 -5.76 -9.61 -0.95
N ASN A 32 -6.84 -9.73 -1.69
CA ASN A 32 -6.83 -10.32 -3.02
C ASN A 32 -6.14 -9.45 -4.07
N LYS A 33 -5.94 -8.17 -3.76
CA LYS A 33 -5.21 -7.23 -4.61
C LYS A 33 -3.74 -7.08 -4.20
N TRP A 34 -3.20 -8.11 -3.58
CA TRP A 34 -1.77 -8.19 -3.21
C TRP A 34 -1.34 -7.27 -2.07
N CYS A 35 -2.29 -6.75 -1.29
CA CYS A 35 -1.94 -5.98 -0.10
C CYS A 35 -1.29 -6.91 0.93
N GLU A 36 -0.08 -6.55 1.34
CA GLU A 36 0.68 -7.36 2.30
C GLU A 36 0.21 -7.16 3.74
N ALA A 37 -0.52 -6.07 4.01
CA ALA A 37 -1.06 -5.78 5.32
C ALA A 37 -2.31 -4.92 5.16
N VAL A 38 -3.28 -5.09 6.07
CA VAL A 38 -4.52 -4.32 6.07
C VAL A 38 -4.75 -3.78 7.47
N PHE A 39 -5.12 -2.50 7.54
CA PHE A 39 -5.32 -1.76 8.79
C PHE A 39 -6.68 -1.10 8.81
N ILE A 40 -7.21 -0.85 10.01
CA ILE A 40 -8.49 -0.14 10.18
C ILE A 40 -8.32 1.39 10.21
N THR A 41 -7.10 1.89 10.37
CA THR A 41 -6.86 3.33 10.34
C THR A 41 -5.88 3.70 9.24
N GLU A 42 -6.10 4.86 8.63
CA GLU A 42 -5.21 5.39 7.61
C GLU A 42 -3.81 5.66 8.17
N SER A 43 -3.76 6.20 9.38
CA SER A 43 -2.49 6.52 10.05
C SER A 43 -1.61 5.27 10.23
N SER A 44 -2.20 4.18 10.68
CA SER A 44 -1.47 2.91 10.86
C SER A 44 -0.95 2.37 9.54
N ALA A 45 -1.76 2.47 8.49
CA ALA A 45 -1.37 2.00 7.16
C ALA A 45 -0.18 2.80 6.62
N HIS A 46 -0.23 4.12 6.73
CA HIS A 46 0.86 4.97 6.27
C HIS A 46 2.15 4.79 7.08
N SER A 47 2.03 4.62 8.40
CA SER A 47 3.19 4.33 9.25
C SER A 47 3.88 3.03 8.85
N TYR A 48 3.10 2.00 8.61
CA TYR A 48 3.62 0.72 8.12
C TYR A 48 4.28 0.88 6.75
N ALA A 49 3.62 1.59 5.84
CA ALA A 49 4.13 1.80 4.48
C ALA A 49 5.49 2.53 4.49
N TYR A 50 5.61 3.59 5.28
CA TYR A 50 6.86 4.32 5.41
C TYR A 50 7.98 3.45 5.97
N GLU A 51 7.69 2.70 7.03
CA GLU A 51 8.67 1.82 7.65
C GLU A 51 9.16 0.75 6.68
N GLN A 52 8.24 0.10 6.00
CA GLN A 52 8.59 -0.96 5.03
C GLN A 52 9.33 -0.40 3.82
N ALA A 53 8.93 0.76 3.33
CA ALA A 53 9.61 1.40 2.21
C ALA A 53 11.06 1.75 2.56
N GLU A 54 11.27 2.27 3.77
CA GLU A 54 12.61 2.60 4.25
C GLU A 54 13.48 1.34 4.39
N MET A 55 12.94 0.28 4.99
CA MET A 55 13.65 -0.99 5.13
C MET A 55 14.03 -1.61 3.79
N ARG A 56 13.21 -1.43 2.79
CA ARG A 56 13.41 -2.01 1.45
C ARG A 56 14.11 -1.05 0.49
N SER A 57 14.38 0.19 0.91
CA SER A 57 14.99 1.23 0.08
C SER A 57 14.18 1.51 -1.18
N ILE A 58 12.87 1.57 -1.05
CA ILE A 58 11.95 1.90 -2.13
C ILE A 58 11.15 3.15 -1.79
N GLU A 59 10.50 3.74 -2.78
CA GLU A 59 9.69 4.93 -2.58
C GLU A 59 8.40 4.62 -1.84
N CYS A 60 7.87 5.60 -1.13
CA CYS A 60 6.58 5.53 -0.47
C CYS A 60 5.70 6.68 -0.96
N ASP A 61 4.53 6.34 -1.48
CA ASP A 61 3.56 7.33 -1.93
C ASP A 61 2.77 7.81 -0.71
N PRO A 62 2.73 9.14 -0.43
CA PRO A 62 2.05 9.66 0.76
C PRO A 62 0.52 9.70 0.64
N HIS A 63 -0.02 9.41 -0.53
CA HIS A 63 -1.46 9.50 -0.77
C HIS A 63 -2.18 8.18 -0.47
N THR A 64 -3.49 8.27 -0.26
CA THR A 64 -4.38 7.12 -0.15
C THR A 64 -5.25 7.08 -1.40
N TYR A 65 -5.34 5.90 -2.02
CA TYR A 65 -6.11 5.71 -3.25
C TYR A 65 -7.31 4.81 -2.99
N ASP A 66 -8.47 5.24 -3.46
CA ASP A 66 -9.66 4.40 -3.42
C ASP A 66 -9.57 3.36 -4.54
N VAL A 67 -9.82 2.10 -4.21
CA VAL A 67 -9.79 1.00 -5.19
C VAL A 67 -11.08 0.20 -5.12
N GLU A 68 -11.40 -0.46 -6.19
CA GLU A 68 -12.60 -1.31 -6.30
C GLU A 68 -12.23 -2.77 -6.50
#